data_8c978a662582dd2e0463b8d63e083551
#
_entry.id   8c978a662582dd2e0463b8d63e083551
#
_cell.length_a   1.000
_cell.length_b   1.000
_cell.length_c   1.000
_cell.angle_alpha   90.00
_cell.angle_beta   90.00
_cell.angle_gamma   90.00
#
_symmetry.space_group_name_H-M   'P 1'
#
loop_
_entity.id
_entity.type
_entity.pdbx_description
1 polymer ?
#
loop_
_entity_poly.entity_id
_entity_poly.type
_entity_poly.pdbx_seq_one_letter_code
_entity_poly.pdbx_strand_id
1 'polypeptide(L)'
;MKNLCLWLVSLLFFIWVPTASAQTAEAPPPPTPEIPSILTVSEAAIATGMEGLTPQGAADSFESSVGKLYAFTKIAGADEETLVKHHWFHEDQLMAEVELPVRSASWRTYSSKTIAPAMAGQWKVDILSQDGNLLKSIPFTIK
;
A
#
# COMPACT_ATOMS: atom_id res chain seq x y z
N MET A 1 18.81 43.59 -87.41
CA MET A 1 19.59 42.51 -86.89
C MET A 1 19.36 42.43 -85.45
N LYS A 2 19.07 41.26 -85.01
CA LYS A 2 19.12 40.74 -83.61
C LYS A 2 17.82 40.85 -82.83
N ASN A 3 17.22 39.72 -82.79
CA ASN A 3 15.98 39.33 -82.11
C ASN A 3 16.16 39.31 -80.59
N LEU A 4 15.30 40.01 -79.91
CA LEU A 4 15.20 39.96 -78.45
C LEU A 4 14.04 39.05 -78.10
N CYS A 5 14.31 37.82 -77.78
CA CYS A 5 13.29 36.91 -77.21
C CYS A 5 13.12 37.19 -75.70
N LEU A 6 11.98 37.76 -75.40
CA LEU A 6 11.50 37.93 -74.04
C LEU A 6 10.87 36.63 -73.55
N TRP A 7 11.52 35.96 -72.63
CA TRP A 7 10.93 34.85 -71.84
C TRP A 7 10.28 35.37 -70.59
N LEU A 8 8.93 35.40 -70.62
CA LEU A 8 8.13 35.61 -69.42
C LEU A 8 8.08 34.33 -68.60
N VAL A 9 8.85 34.29 -67.53
CA VAL A 9 8.73 33.23 -66.52
C VAL A 9 7.60 33.63 -65.55
N SER A 10 6.47 32.98 -65.73
CA SER A 10 5.35 33.10 -64.80
C SER A 10 5.65 32.32 -63.54
N LEU A 11 5.95 33.02 -62.46
CA LEU A 11 6.18 32.42 -61.12
C LEU A 11 4.80 32.18 -60.50
N LEU A 12 4.33 30.94 -60.57
CA LEU A 12 3.18 30.47 -59.80
C LEU A 12 3.63 30.28 -58.34
N PHE A 13 3.27 31.25 -57.51
CA PHE A 13 3.37 31.13 -56.07
C PHE A 13 2.28 30.15 -55.59
N PHE A 14 2.70 28.93 -55.31
CA PHE A 14 1.87 27.94 -54.57
C PHE A 14 1.85 28.35 -53.12
N ILE A 15 0.79 29.01 -52.70
CA ILE A 15 0.55 29.28 -51.27
C ILE A 15 0.08 27.96 -50.65
N TRP A 16 1.02 27.29 -49.96
CA TRP A 16 0.72 26.15 -49.14
C TRP A 16 0.10 26.66 -47.83
N VAL A 17 -1.21 26.55 -47.69
CA VAL A 17 -1.93 26.81 -46.47
C VAL A 17 -1.77 25.55 -45.60
N PRO A 18 -1.10 25.59 -44.45
CA PRO A 18 -1.12 24.46 -43.53
C PRO A 18 -2.53 24.42 -42.90
N THR A 19 -3.30 23.41 -43.25
CA THR A 19 -4.51 23.03 -42.51
C THR A 19 -4.05 22.57 -41.12
N ALA A 20 -4.14 23.44 -40.13
CA ALA A 20 -4.01 23.07 -38.75
C ALA A 20 -5.21 22.16 -38.41
N SER A 21 -4.99 20.86 -38.41
CA SER A 21 -5.90 19.91 -37.80
C SER A 21 -5.88 20.20 -36.30
N ALA A 22 -6.91 20.87 -35.81
CA ALA A 22 -7.14 20.97 -34.36
C ALA A 22 -7.44 19.56 -33.86
N GLN A 23 -6.43 18.88 -33.33
CA GLN A 23 -6.62 17.71 -32.46
C GLN A 23 -7.32 18.23 -31.22
N THR A 24 -8.62 17.96 -31.13
CA THR A 24 -9.35 18.11 -29.89
C THR A 24 -8.74 17.09 -28.94
N ALA A 25 -7.85 17.54 -28.05
CA ALA A 25 -7.39 16.74 -26.94
C ALA A 25 -8.62 16.44 -26.08
N GLU A 26 -9.09 15.19 -26.14
CA GLU A 26 -10.11 14.68 -25.22
C GLU A 26 -9.54 14.81 -23.81
N ALA A 27 -10.19 15.63 -22.98
CA ALA A 27 -9.78 15.78 -21.60
C ALA A 27 -9.81 14.40 -20.93
N PRO A 28 -8.81 14.02 -20.10
CA PRO A 28 -8.85 12.76 -19.37
C PRO A 28 -10.16 12.71 -18.58
N PRO A 29 -10.83 11.55 -18.51
CA PRO A 29 -12.06 11.42 -17.74
C PRO A 29 -11.79 11.87 -16.30
N PRO A 30 -12.74 12.58 -15.68
CA PRO A 30 -12.57 12.97 -14.28
C PRO A 30 -12.29 11.71 -13.44
N PRO A 31 -11.39 11.77 -12.45
CA PRO A 31 -11.12 10.63 -11.60
C PRO A 31 -12.46 10.18 -11.02
N THR A 32 -12.80 8.91 -11.25
CA THR A 32 -13.94 8.27 -10.60
C THR A 32 -13.73 8.46 -9.10
N PRO A 33 -14.72 8.95 -8.33
CA PRO A 33 -14.55 9.03 -6.90
C PRO A 33 -14.30 7.61 -6.38
N GLU A 34 -13.05 7.32 -6.04
CA GLU A 34 -12.71 6.11 -5.32
C GLU A 34 -13.42 6.21 -3.98
N ILE A 35 -14.45 5.37 -3.80
CA ILE A 35 -15.02 5.14 -2.49
C ILE A 35 -13.88 4.53 -1.70
N PRO A 36 -13.38 5.18 -0.63
CA PRO A 36 -12.25 4.63 0.10
C PRO A 36 -12.64 3.25 0.60
N SER A 37 -11.93 2.22 0.14
CA SER A 37 -12.08 0.86 0.65
C SER A 37 -11.84 0.92 2.15
N ILE A 38 -12.88 0.70 2.94
CA ILE A 38 -12.77 0.74 4.40
C ILE A 38 -12.18 -0.60 4.85
N LEU A 39 -10.86 -0.69 4.80
CA LEU A 39 -10.15 -1.80 5.43
C LEU A 39 -10.42 -1.80 6.92
N THR A 40 -10.83 -2.94 7.43
CA THR A 40 -11.05 -3.14 8.86
C THR A 40 -10.30 -4.37 9.35
N VAL A 41 -9.87 -4.35 10.62
CA VAL A 41 -9.31 -5.51 11.29
C VAL A 41 -10.45 -6.20 12.05
N SER A 42 -10.97 -7.29 11.51
CA SER A 42 -12.08 -8.03 12.12
C SER A 42 -11.64 -8.93 13.27
N GLU A 43 -10.42 -9.44 13.23
CA GLU A 43 -9.79 -10.22 14.30
C GLU A 43 -8.32 -9.85 14.40
N ALA A 44 -7.78 -9.81 15.62
CA ALA A 44 -6.36 -9.63 15.86
C ALA A 44 -5.97 -10.25 17.21
N ALA A 45 -4.79 -10.85 17.27
CA ALA A 45 -4.26 -11.46 18.49
C ALA A 45 -2.74 -11.50 18.47
N ILE A 46 -2.13 -11.42 19.66
CA ILE A 46 -0.74 -11.79 19.87
C ILE A 46 -0.70 -13.21 20.43
N ALA A 47 0.10 -14.06 19.83
CA ALA A 47 0.12 -15.50 20.12
C ALA A 47 1.56 -16.03 20.22
N THR A 48 1.73 -17.15 20.91
CA THR A 48 3.02 -17.84 21.03
C THR A 48 3.31 -18.77 19.88
N GLY A 49 2.31 -19.11 19.07
CA GLY A 49 2.45 -20.00 17.91
C GLY A 49 1.34 -19.79 16.89
N MET A 50 1.54 -20.38 15.74
CA MET A 50 0.57 -20.41 14.64
C MET A 50 0.41 -21.86 14.17
N GLU A 51 -0.83 -22.31 14.01
CA GLU A 51 -1.17 -23.54 13.32
C GLU A 51 -1.87 -23.15 11.99
N GLY A 52 -1.10 -23.15 10.90
CA GLY A 52 -1.53 -22.53 9.66
C GLY A 52 -1.80 -21.03 9.86
N LEU A 53 -3.06 -20.62 9.70
CA LEU A 53 -3.52 -19.24 9.95
C LEU A 53 -4.39 -19.12 11.20
N THR A 54 -4.22 -20.04 12.17
CA THR A 54 -4.92 -20.02 13.45
C THR A 54 -3.92 -19.73 14.57
N PRO A 55 -4.11 -18.63 15.32
CA PRO A 55 -3.22 -18.30 16.44
C PRO A 55 -3.37 -19.30 17.59
N GLN A 56 -2.24 -19.70 18.19
CA GLN A 56 -2.17 -20.59 19.33
C GLN A 56 -1.52 -19.87 20.52
N GLY A 57 -2.11 -20.05 21.70
CA GLY A 57 -1.60 -19.41 22.91
C GLY A 57 -1.73 -17.89 22.87
N ALA A 58 -2.85 -17.38 22.36
CA ALA A 58 -3.14 -15.94 22.35
C ALA A 58 -3.33 -15.40 23.77
N ALA A 59 -2.66 -14.30 24.10
CA ALA A 59 -2.75 -13.62 25.37
C ALA A 59 -2.35 -12.15 25.25
N ASP A 60 -2.56 -11.39 26.34
CA ASP A 60 -2.12 -10.00 26.48
C ASP A 60 -0.85 -9.84 27.31
N SER A 61 -0.33 -10.94 27.84
CA SER A 61 0.87 -10.95 28.66
C SER A 61 1.63 -12.25 28.46
N PHE A 62 2.95 -12.12 28.32
CA PHE A 62 3.86 -13.24 28.06
C PHE A 62 5.09 -13.14 28.96
N GLU A 63 5.73 -14.28 29.24
CA GLU A 63 7.00 -14.32 29.95
C GLU A 63 8.14 -13.89 29.04
N SER A 64 9.18 -13.27 29.60
CA SER A 64 10.35 -12.83 28.82
C SER A 64 11.13 -13.99 28.17
N SER A 65 10.88 -15.23 28.61
CA SER A 65 11.42 -16.45 28.01
C SER A 65 10.66 -16.96 26.79
N VAL A 66 9.59 -16.28 26.35
CA VAL A 66 8.71 -16.73 25.28
C VAL A 66 9.43 -16.94 23.93
N GLY A 67 10.50 -16.18 23.68
CA GLY A 67 11.38 -16.29 22.52
C GLY A 67 10.80 -15.66 21.26
N LYS A 68 9.65 -16.12 20.76
CA LYS A 68 9.01 -15.57 19.56
C LYS A 68 7.52 -15.38 19.77
N LEU A 69 7.02 -14.25 19.31
CA LEU A 69 5.59 -13.94 19.27
C LEU A 69 5.12 -13.70 17.83
N TYR A 70 3.84 -13.93 17.63
CA TYR A 70 3.14 -13.75 16.36
C TYR A 70 2.02 -12.75 16.54
N ALA A 71 1.94 -11.78 15.64
CA ALA A 71 0.80 -10.87 15.52
C ALA A 71 -0.10 -11.36 14.39
N PHE A 72 -1.19 -11.98 14.75
CA PHE A 72 -2.21 -12.44 13.81
C PHE A 72 -3.22 -11.34 13.54
N THR A 73 -3.65 -11.22 12.27
CA THR A 73 -4.72 -10.31 11.87
C THR A 73 -5.59 -10.94 10.80
N LYS A 74 -6.89 -10.65 10.90
CA LYS A 74 -7.87 -10.90 9.85
C LYS A 74 -8.39 -9.57 9.35
N ILE A 75 -8.11 -9.31 8.09
CA ILE A 75 -8.49 -8.08 7.39
C ILE A 75 -9.79 -8.31 6.63
N ALA A 76 -10.67 -7.34 6.66
CA ALA A 76 -11.92 -7.35 5.90
C ALA A 76 -12.09 -6.03 5.13
N GLY A 77 -12.82 -6.08 4.02
CA GLY A 77 -13.17 -4.90 3.23
C GLY A 77 -12.17 -4.50 2.16
N ALA A 78 -11.25 -5.39 1.78
CA ALA A 78 -10.38 -5.14 0.63
C ALA A 78 -11.16 -5.37 -0.68
N ASP A 79 -11.36 -4.31 -1.46
CA ASP A 79 -12.02 -4.40 -2.78
C ASP A 79 -11.06 -4.87 -3.87
N GLU A 80 -9.77 -4.63 -3.66
CA GLU A 80 -8.68 -5.05 -4.56
C GLU A 80 -7.46 -5.50 -3.75
N GLU A 81 -6.43 -6.00 -4.44
CA GLU A 81 -5.18 -6.38 -3.78
C GLU A 81 -4.50 -5.13 -3.19
N THR A 82 -4.16 -5.20 -1.92
CA THR A 82 -3.53 -4.14 -1.15
C THR A 82 -2.53 -4.73 -0.16
N LEU A 83 -2.02 -3.92 0.77
CA LEU A 83 -1.18 -4.39 1.87
C LEU A 83 -1.57 -3.74 3.19
N VAL A 84 -1.21 -4.40 4.27
CA VAL A 84 -1.21 -3.83 5.62
C VAL A 84 0.19 -3.88 6.19
N LYS A 85 0.48 -3.01 7.13
CA LYS A 85 1.77 -2.94 7.82
C LYS A 85 1.57 -3.29 9.29
N HIS A 86 2.43 -4.15 9.81
CA HIS A 86 2.52 -4.41 11.25
C HIS A 86 3.75 -3.68 11.79
N HIS A 87 3.53 -2.68 12.63
CA HIS A 87 4.58 -1.98 13.34
C HIS A 87 4.67 -2.51 14.77
N TRP A 88 5.78 -3.12 15.09
CA TRP A 88 6.09 -3.62 16.43
C TRP A 88 6.80 -2.54 17.24
N PHE A 89 6.22 -2.16 18.36
CA PHE A 89 6.79 -1.17 19.28
C PHE A 89 7.13 -1.79 20.62
N HIS A 90 8.25 -1.39 21.20
CA HIS A 90 8.65 -1.64 22.56
C HIS A 90 8.91 -0.31 23.25
N GLU A 91 8.21 -0.03 24.36
CA GLU A 91 8.32 1.25 25.09
C GLU A 91 8.19 2.47 24.12
N ASP A 92 7.22 2.42 23.21
CA ASP A 92 6.98 3.42 22.14
C ASP A 92 8.07 3.55 21.06
N GLN A 93 9.12 2.74 21.13
CA GLN A 93 10.15 2.66 20.09
C GLN A 93 9.77 1.64 19.02
N LEU A 94 9.83 2.03 17.76
CA LEU A 94 9.61 1.13 16.62
C LEU A 94 10.76 0.09 16.56
N MET A 95 10.41 -1.19 16.69
CA MET A 95 11.35 -2.30 16.67
C MET A 95 11.35 -3.08 15.37
N ALA A 96 10.24 -3.10 14.66
CA ALA A 96 10.12 -3.75 13.36
C ALA A 96 8.90 -3.22 12.60
N GLU A 97 9.01 -3.21 11.28
CA GLU A 97 7.94 -2.97 10.33
C GLU A 97 7.87 -4.15 9.38
N VAL A 98 6.67 -4.71 9.20
CA VAL A 98 6.43 -5.85 8.31
C VAL A 98 5.27 -5.52 7.40
N GLU A 99 5.51 -5.53 6.09
CA GLU A 99 4.46 -5.37 5.08
C GLU A 99 3.88 -6.74 4.72
N LEU A 100 2.55 -6.83 4.70
CA LEU A 100 1.82 -8.06 4.48
C LEU A 100 0.77 -7.86 3.38
N PRO A 101 0.83 -8.61 2.29
CA PRO A 101 -0.16 -8.50 1.21
C PRO A 101 -1.53 -8.96 1.68
N VAL A 102 -2.57 -8.28 1.20
CA VAL A 102 -3.99 -8.62 1.37
C VAL A 102 -4.58 -8.81 -0.01
N ARG A 103 -5.01 -10.03 -0.33
CA ARG A 103 -5.37 -10.44 -1.69
C ARG A 103 -6.84 -10.79 -1.89
N SER A 104 -7.65 -10.58 -0.87
CA SER A 104 -9.10 -10.78 -0.97
C SER A 104 -9.84 -9.99 0.09
N ALA A 105 -11.16 -9.84 -0.10
CA ALA A 105 -12.05 -9.11 0.79
C ALA A 105 -12.07 -9.63 2.24
N SER A 106 -11.63 -10.86 2.48
CA SER A 106 -11.41 -11.43 3.82
C SER A 106 -10.10 -12.18 3.82
N TRP A 107 -9.09 -11.62 4.48
CA TRP A 107 -7.73 -12.12 4.42
C TRP A 107 -7.14 -12.32 5.81
N ARG A 108 -6.54 -13.49 6.04
CA ARG A 108 -5.80 -13.80 7.27
C ARG A 108 -4.31 -13.75 7.00
N THR A 109 -3.59 -13.07 7.88
CA THR A 109 -2.14 -12.96 7.79
C THR A 109 -1.53 -12.78 9.17
N TYR A 110 -0.22 -12.91 9.27
CA TYR A 110 0.50 -12.67 10.51
C TYR A 110 1.93 -12.22 10.22
N SER A 111 2.50 -11.55 11.20
CA SER A 111 3.94 -11.30 11.29
C SER A 111 4.49 -11.94 12.57
N SER A 112 5.79 -12.08 12.64
CA SER A 112 6.45 -12.59 13.86
C SER A 112 7.64 -11.73 14.24
N LYS A 113 7.92 -11.72 15.56
CA LYS A 113 9.10 -11.06 16.11
C LYS A 113 9.72 -11.90 17.21
N THR A 114 11.04 -12.01 17.18
CA THR A 114 11.80 -12.57 18.29
C THR A 114 11.89 -11.52 19.41
N ILE A 115 11.54 -11.94 20.61
CA ILE A 115 11.60 -11.15 21.84
C ILE A 115 12.79 -11.67 22.64
N ALA A 116 13.77 -10.81 22.87
CA ALA A 116 14.89 -11.16 23.74
C ALA A 116 14.47 -11.06 25.22
N PRO A 117 15.02 -11.89 26.12
CA PRO A 117 14.68 -11.84 27.55
C PRO A 117 14.88 -10.46 28.21
N ALA A 118 15.82 -9.66 27.69
CA ALA A 118 16.09 -8.31 28.20
C ALA A 118 15.05 -7.27 27.75
N MET A 119 14.08 -7.65 26.90
CA MET A 119 13.08 -6.76 26.32
C MET A 119 11.72 -6.87 27.01
N ALA A 120 11.73 -7.05 28.35
CA ALA A 120 10.54 -6.96 29.18
C ALA A 120 9.95 -5.54 29.10
N GLY A 121 8.66 -5.38 29.37
CA GLY A 121 7.98 -4.10 29.38
C GLY A 121 6.74 -4.05 28.50
N GLN A 122 6.33 -2.84 28.15
CA GLN A 122 5.14 -2.61 27.35
C GLN A 122 5.44 -2.73 25.86
N TRP A 123 4.65 -3.52 25.18
CA TRP A 123 4.70 -3.71 23.75
C TRP A 123 3.36 -3.39 23.10
N LYS A 124 3.38 -3.07 21.82
CA LYS A 124 2.19 -3.02 21.00
C LYS A 124 2.51 -3.36 19.55
N VAL A 125 1.52 -3.85 18.84
CA VAL A 125 1.55 -3.97 17.39
C VAL A 125 0.48 -3.06 16.81
N ASP A 126 0.89 -2.09 16.03
CA ASP A 126 -0.01 -1.22 15.29
C ASP A 126 -0.18 -1.80 13.89
N ILE A 127 -1.42 -1.94 13.46
CA ILE A 127 -1.82 -2.42 12.14
C ILE A 127 -2.26 -1.21 11.34
N LEU A 128 -1.54 -0.92 10.26
CA LEU A 128 -1.78 0.23 9.40
C LEU A 128 -2.19 -0.21 8.01
N SER A 129 -2.97 0.62 7.33
CA SER A 129 -3.23 0.47 5.90
C SER A 129 -1.99 0.79 5.07
N GLN A 130 -2.03 0.52 3.78
CA GLN A 130 -0.98 0.89 2.82
C GLN A 130 -0.62 2.37 2.91
N ASP A 131 -1.62 3.23 3.10
CA ASP A 131 -1.47 4.69 3.19
C ASP A 131 -0.97 5.19 4.56
N GLY A 132 -0.76 4.26 5.51
CA GLY A 132 -0.27 4.58 6.85
C GLY A 132 -1.37 4.96 7.86
N ASN A 133 -2.64 4.76 7.54
CA ASN A 133 -3.72 4.98 8.48
C ASN A 133 -3.78 3.84 9.50
N LEU A 134 -3.86 4.18 10.79
CA LEU A 134 -4.00 3.19 11.84
C LEU A 134 -5.37 2.50 11.78
N LEU A 135 -5.35 1.18 11.60
CA LEU A 135 -6.57 0.35 11.59
C LEU A 135 -6.86 -0.22 12.97
N LYS A 136 -5.83 -0.69 13.67
CA LYS A 136 -5.94 -1.26 15.02
C LYS A 136 -4.58 -1.26 15.73
N SER A 137 -4.61 -1.11 17.05
CA SER A 137 -3.46 -1.30 17.93
C SER A 137 -3.71 -2.45 18.89
N ILE A 138 -2.72 -3.32 19.08
CA ILE A 138 -2.80 -4.49 19.96
C ILE A 138 -1.71 -4.34 21.02
N PRO A 139 -2.04 -3.84 22.21
CA PRO A 139 -1.09 -3.75 23.32
C PRO A 139 -0.90 -5.12 23.97
N PHE A 140 0.31 -5.39 24.46
CA PHE A 140 0.63 -6.57 25.29
C PHE A 140 1.83 -6.28 26.17
N THR A 141 2.08 -7.15 27.16
CA THR A 141 3.16 -6.97 28.13
C THR A 141 4.09 -8.18 28.13
N ILE A 142 5.38 -7.95 28.22
CA ILE A 142 6.40 -8.96 28.50
C ILE A 142 6.86 -8.80 29.95
N LYS A 143 6.79 -9.89 30.74
CA LYS A 143 7.13 -9.91 32.17
C LYS A 143 8.51 -10.50 32.44
#